data_6916948824c97577424f8452b832fb78
#
_entry.id   6916948824c97577424f8452b832fb78
#
_cell.length_a   1.000
_cell.length_b   1.000
_cell.length_c   1.000
_cell.angle_alpha   90.00
_cell.angle_beta   90.00
_cell.angle_gamma   90.00
#
_symmetry.space_group_name_H-M   'P 1'
#
loop_
_entity.id
_entity.type
_entity.pdbx_description
1 polymer ?
#
loop_
_entity_poly.entity_id
_entity_poly.type
_entity_poly.pdbx_seq_one_letter_code
_entity_poly.pdbx_strand_id
1 'polypeptide(L)'
;MRILVVNNYDSFVYNLVQYIGQLGETCTVWRNDDDRLVDSAEDRAAGRSVVQRFDGVLISPGPGTPSAAGQSIPLIKACIRHEIPMLGVCLGHQALAEALGGSVVRADELLHGKTSPVWHDGTGVMRGLPDPVTVTRYHSLTVDEASLPLHGVQFHPESIMTSCGHRIVANWMGCAGFPVDEERVRELENRHNAVLSGL
;
A
#
# COMPACT_ATOMS: atom_id res chain seq x y z
N MET A 1 13.33 9.42 -7.38
CA MET A 1 11.89 9.58 -7.70
C MET A 1 11.17 9.95 -6.40
N ARG A 2 9.96 10.47 -6.44
CA ARG A 2 9.23 11.00 -5.26
C ARG A 2 7.98 10.19 -5.01
N ILE A 3 7.86 9.62 -3.82
CA ILE A 3 6.68 8.85 -3.41
C ILE A 3 5.89 9.66 -2.37
N LEU A 4 4.58 9.81 -2.59
CA LEU A 4 3.66 10.29 -1.56
C LEU A 4 3.18 9.11 -0.74
N VAL A 5 3.32 9.20 0.57
CA VAL A 5 2.69 8.27 1.52
C VAL A 5 1.56 9.02 2.23
N VAL A 6 0.34 8.58 2.00
CA VAL A 6 -0.86 9.09 2.69
C VAL A 6 -1.04 8.30 3.97
N ASN A 7 -0.86 8.98 5.10
CA ASN A 7 -0.97 8.38 6.42
C ASN A 7 -2.43 8.45 6.92
N ASN A 8 -3.09 7.31 7.00
CA ASN A 8 -4.44 7.15 7.56
C ASN A 8 -4.42 7.03 9.10
N TYR A 9 -3.53 7.74 9.79
CA TYR A 9 -3.36 7.68 11.24
C TYR A 9 -2.97 6.28 11.75
N ASP A 10 -2.22 5.57 10.92
CA ASP A 10 -1.68 4.26 11.26
C ASP A 10 -0.41 4.37 12.09
N SER A 11 -0.28 3.52 13.11
CA SER A 11 0.88 3.50 14.02
C SER A 11 2.14 2.94 13.33
N PHE A 12 1.99 2.15 12.28
CA PHE A 12 3.08 1.44 11.62
C PHE A 12 3.44 2.01 10.24
N VAL A 13 2.81 3.11 9.81
CA VAL A 13 3.08 3.73 8.50
C VAL A 13 4.56 4.02 8.27
N TYR A 14 5.30 4.36 9.32
CA TYR A 14 6.73 4.65 9.21
C TYR A 14 7.59 3.41 8.93
N ASN A 15 7.09 2.21 9.15
CA ASN A 15 7.76 0.98 8.69
C ASN A 15 7.71 0.89 7.16
N LEU A 16 6.57 1.25 6.53
CA LEU A 16 6.46 1.34 5.07
C LEU A 16 7.39 2.41 4.51
N VAL A 17 7.45 3.60 5.16
CA VAL A 17 8.38 4.68 4.80
C VAL A 17 9.83 4.21 4.91
N GLN A 18 10.15 3.45 5.95
CA GLN A 18 11.48 2.87 6.14
C GLN A 18 11.81 1.86 5.03
N TYR A 19 10.87 1.01 4.64
CA TYR A 19 11.08 0.04 3.55
C TYR A 19 11.40 0.75 2.24
N ILE A 20 10.63 1.78 1.88
CA ILE A 20 10.88 2.61 0.69
C ILE A 20 12.26 3.26 0.76
N GLY A 21 12.62 3.83 1.92
CA GLY A 21 13.95 4.43 2.14
C GLY A 21 15.10 3.42 2.04
N GLN A 22 14.91 2.21 2.57
CA GLN A 22 15.88 1.11 2.47
C GLN A 22 16.05 0.61 1.03
N LEU A 23 15.01 0.74 0.20
CA LEU A 23 15.02 0.44 -1.24
C LEU A 23 15.58 1.59 -2.09
N GLY A 24 16.04 2.69 -1.47
CA GLY A 24 16.78 3.77 -2.13
C GLY A 24 15.92 4.97 -2.56
N GLU A 25 14.63 5.00 -2.21
CA GLU A 25 13.74 6.09 -2.64
C GLU A 25 13.34 7.01 -1.48
N THR A 26 12.84 8.20 -1.84
CA THR A 26 12.42 9.21 -0.87
C THR A 26 10.91 9.33 -0.78
N CYS A 27 10.39 9.55 0.45
CA CYS A 27 8.97 9.72 0.70
C CYS A 27 8.64 11.12 1.20
N THR A 28 7.48 11.61 0.78
CA THR A 28 6.75 12.68 1.45
C THR A 28 5.57 12.06 2.18
N VAL A 29 5.47 12.26 3.49
CA VAL A 29 4.38 11.70 4.30
C VAL A 29 3.41 12.81 4.66
N TRP A 30 2.14 12.70 4.23
CA TRP A 30 1.06 13.60 4.64
C TRP A 30 -0.09 12.81 5.25
N ARG A 31 -0.75 13.39 6.24
CA ARG A 31 -1.97 12.79 6.81
C ARG A 31 -3.12 12.85 5.81
N ASN A 32 -4.05 11.93 5.92
CA ASN A 32 -5.18 11.84 4.99
C ASN A 32 -6.15 13.04 5.02
N ASP A 33 -6.05 13.88 6.04
CA ASP A 33 -6.81 15.13 6.23
C ASP A 33 -5.97 16.40 6.00
N ASP A 34 -4.75 16.26 5.47
CA ASP A 34 -3.86 17.39 5.18
C ASP A 34 -4.41 18.22 4.00
N ASP A 35 -4.53 19.54 4.18
CA ASP A 35 -5.05 20.45 3.16
C ASP A 35 -4.24 20.42 1.86
N ARG A 36 -2.96 20.04 1.91
CA ARG A 36 -2.10 19.88 0.73
C ARG A 36 -2.54 18.75 -0.20
N LEU A 37 -3.38 17.82 0.27
CA LEU A 37 -3.97 16.74 -0.53
C LEU A 37 -5.18 17.21 -1.34
N VAL A 38 -5.70 18.39 -1.04
CA VAL A 38 -6.88 18.94 -1.72
C VAL A 38 -6.45 19.78 -2.91
N ASP A 39 -6.87 19.38 -4.11
CA ASP A 39 -6.62 20.17 -5.30
C ASP A 39 -7.31 21.55 -5.18
N SER A 40 -6.61 22.62 -5.54
CA SER A 40 -7.19 23.96 -5.59
C SER A 40 -8.31 24.03 -6.65
N ALA A 41 -9.20 25.02 -6.54
CA ALA A 41 -10.21 25.24 -7.56
C ALA A 41 -9.59 25.53 -8.94
N GLU A 42 -8.46 26.23 -8.95
CA GLU A 42 -7.69 26.52 -10.17
C GLU A 42 -7.07 25.28 -10.77
N ASP A 43 -6.49 24.39 -9.95
CA ASP A 43 -5.92 23.14 -10.43
C ASP A 43 -7.02 22.23 -11.01
N ARG A 44 -8.14 22.09 -10.31
CA ARG A 44 -9.28 21.33 -10.83
C ARG A 44 -9.80 21.87 -12.17
N ALA A 45 -9.94 23.19 -12.30
CA ALA A 45 -10.37 23.83 -13.54
C ALA A 45 -9.37 23.61 -14.68
N ALA A 46 -8.08 23.51 -14.36
CA ALA A 46 -7.01 23.24 -15.32
C ALA A 46 -6.76 21.72 -15.54
N GLY A 47 -7.54 20.84 -14.92
CA GLY A 47 -7.36 19.39 -15.02
C GLY A 47 -6.09 18.88 -14.35
N ARG A 48 -5.52 19.63 -13.40
CA ARG A 48 -4.34 19.25 -12.63
C ARG A 48 -4.74 18.64 -11.29
N SER A 49 -3.83 17.85 -10.72
CA SER A 49 -3.98 17.32 -9.36
C SER A 49 -2.64 17.26 -8.65
N VAL A 50 -2.71 17.32 -7.31
CA VAL A 50 -1.54 17.21 -6.42
C VAL A 50 -0.76 15.91 -6.66
N VAL A 51 -1.44 14.81 -7.03
CA VAL A 51 -0.79 13.50 -7.29
C VAL A 51 0.24 13.57 -8.41
N GLN A 52 0.10 14.48 -9.38
CA GLN A 52 1.05 14.66 -10.47
C GLN A 52 2.42 15.25 -10.04
N ARG A 53 2.55 15.65 -8.78
CA ARG A 53 3.83 16.08 -8.19
C ARG A 53 4.70 14.90 -7.74
N PHE A 54 4.14 13.68 -7.81
CA PHE A 54 4.75 12.45 -7.32
C PHE A 54 4.81 11.40 -8.44
N ASP A 55 5.78 10.52 -8.33
CA ASP A 55 6.00 9.44 -9.29
C ASP A 55 5.27 8.15 -8.85
N GLY A 56 4.81 8.10 -7.61
CA GLY A 56 3.99 7.02 -7.04
C GLY A 56 3.30 7.46 -5.75
N VAL A 57 2.18 6.81 -5.42
CA VAL A 57 1.38 7.08 -4.21
C VAL A 57 1.15 5.79 -3.44
N LEU A 58 1.43 5.81 -2.13
CA LEU A 58 1.09 4.74 -1.21
C LEU A 58 0.00 5.23 -0.25
N ILE A 59 -1.11 4.51 -0.19
CA ILE A 59 -2.19 4.75 0.78
C ILE A 59 -2.04 3.73 1.92
N SER A 60 -1.77 4.22 3.12
CA SER A 60 -1.40 3.39 4.27
C SER A 60 -2.58 2.61 4.86
N PRO A 61 -2.30 1.62 5.73
CA PRO A 61 -3.26 1.15 6.71
C PRO A 61 -3.84 2.29 7.54
N GLY A 62 -4.89 1.99 8.31
CA GLY A 62 -5.47 2.93 9.26
C GLY A 62 -6.71 2.38 9.93
N PRO A 63 -7.21 3.06 10.97
CA PRO A 63 -8.45 2.70 11.64
C PRO A 63 -9.69 3.14 10.85
N GLY A 64 -10.83 2.54 11.15
CA GLY A 64 -12.13 2.95 10.65
C GLY A 64 -12.50 2.32 9.30
N THR A 65 -13.14 3.10 8.45
CA THR A 65 -13.65 2.69 7.14
C THR A 65 -13.08 3.57 6.03
N PRO A 66 -13.06 3.09 4.78
CA PRO A 66 -12.59 3.90 3.65
C PRO A 66 -13.29 5.24 3.49
N SER A 67 -14.61 5.28 3.70
CA SER A 67 -15.41 6.51 3.64
C SER A 67 -15.04 7.55 4.71
N ALA A 68 -14.43 7.11 5.82
CA ALA A 68 -13.91 7.96 6.89
C ALA A 68 -12.40 8.30 6.74
N ALA A 69 -11.75 7.82 5.69
CA ALA A 69 -10.30 7.97 5.46
C ALA A 69 -9.92 9.29 4.75
N GLY A 70 -10.61 10.38 5.04
CA GLY A 70 -10.28 11.73 4.55
C GLY A 70 -10.15 11.79 3.03
N GLN A 71 -8.99 12.24 2.56
CA GLN A 71 -8.71 12.41 1.12
C GLN A 71 -8.27 11.12 0.41
N SER A 72 -8.27 9.96 1.06
CA SER A 72 -7.78 8.71 0.45
C SER A 72 -8.54 8.36 -0.83
N ILE A 73 -9.89 8.32 -0.80
CA ILE A 73 -10.70 8.00 -1.99
C ILE A 73 -10.57 9.07 -3.09
N PRO A 74 -10.67 10.39 -2.83
CA PRO A 74 -10.41 11.42 -3.83
C PRO A 74 -9.03 11.29 -4.50
N LEU A 75 -7.97 11.02 -3.72
CA LEU A 75 -6.61 10.83 -4.25
C LEU A 75 -6.48 9.59 -5.11
N ILE A 76 -7.09 8.48 -4.71
CA ILE A 76 -7.14 7.25 -5.52
C ILE A 76 -7.76 7.54 -6.89
N LYS A 77 -8.90 8.24 -6.90
CA LYS A 77 -9.56 8.64 -8.17
C LYS A 77 -8.69 9.58 -9.01
N ALA A 78 -7.92 10.45 -8.37
CA ALA A 78 -6.95 11.29 -9.06
C ALA A 78 -5.77 10.47 -9.62
N CYS A 79 -5.22 9.51 -8.87
CA CYS A 79 -4.18 8.60 -9.35
C CYS A 79 -4.64 7.84 -10.60
N ILE A 80 -5.85 7.29 -10.57
CA ILE A 80 -6.44 6.59 -11.73
C ILE A 80 -6.54 7.52 -12.94
N ARG A 81 -7.10 8.73 -12.75
CA ARG A 81 -7.29 9.71 -13.84
C ARG A 81 -5.99 10.16 -14.48
N HIS A 82 -4.94 10.30 -13.70
CA HIS A 82 -3.64 10.80 -14.13
C HIS A 82 -2.59 9.70 -14.33
N GLU A 83 -3.02 8.42 -14.28
CA GLU A 83 -2.16 7.24 -14.47
C GLU A 83 -0.95 7.23 -13.52
N ILE A 84 -1.12 7.74 -12.28
CA ILE A 84 -0.09 7.69 -11.25
C ILE A 84 -0.12 6.32 -10.57
N PRO A 85 0.99 5.55 -10.61
CA PRO A 85 1.07 4.26 -9.94
C PRO A 85 0.77 4.36 -8.45
N MET A 86 -0.02 3.43 -7.92
CA MET A 86 -0.36 3.45 -6.51
C MET A 86 -0.35 2.05 -5.88
N LEU A 87 -0.11 2.02 -4.56
CA LEU A 87 -0.25 0.85 -3.71
C LEU A 87 -1.21 1.16 -2.56
N GLY A 88 -2.27 0.39 -2.41
CA GLY A 88 -3.16 0.43 -1.26
C GLY A 88 -2.82 -0.70 -0.28
N VAL A 89 -2.64 -0.37 1.01
CA VAL A 89 -2.36 -1.34 2.07
C VAL A 89 -3.50 -1.32 3.10
N CYS A 90 -4.09 -2.47 3.38
CA CYS A 90 -5.19 -2.68 4.32
C CYS A 90 -6.35 -1.69 4.09
N LEU A 91 -6.52 -0.65 4.90
CA LEU A 91 -7.52 0.42 4.67
C LEU A 91 -7.34 1.08 3.30
N GLY A 92 -6.09 1.29 2.84
CA GLY A 92 -5.80 1.82 1.51
C GLY A 92 -6.27 0.90 0.38
N HIS A 93 -6.17 -0.42 0.55
CA HIS A 93 -6.72 -1.41 -0.39
C HIS A 93 -8.26 -1.38 -0.40
N GLN A 94 -8.88 -1.26 0.77
CA GLN A 94 -10.33 -1.12 0.89
C GLN A 94 -10.84 0.17 0.24
N ALA A 95 -10.12 1.30 0.46
CA ALA A 95 -10.44 2.58 -0.18
C ALA A 95 -10.30 2.51 -1.71
N LEU A 96 -9.34 1.73 -2.22
CA LEU A 96 -9.18 1.46 -3.64
C LEU A 96 -10.39 0.71 -4.21
N ALA A 97 -10.84 -0.34 -3.54
CA ALA A 97 -12.02 -1.08 -3.94
C ALA A 97 -13.26 -0.17 -3.99
N GLU A 98 -13.50 0.62 -2.92
CA GLU A 98 -14.64 1.54 -2.85
C GLU A 98 -14.56 2.66 -3.92
N ALA A 99 -13.36 3.19 -4.21
CA ALA A 99 -13.15 4.18 -5.25
C ALA A 99 -13.56 3.69 -6.64
N LEU A 100 -13.48 2.37 -6.88
CA LEU A 100 -13.83 1.69 -8.13
C LEU A 100 -15.24 1.08 -8.13
N GLY A 101 -16.02 1.33 -7.09
CA GLY A 101 -17.40 0.85 -6.98
C GLY A 101 -17.52 -0.55 -6.37
N GLY A 102 -16.44 -1.12 -5.85
CA GLY A 102 -16.46 -2.35 -5.05
C GLY A 102 -17.06 -2.12 -3.67
N SER A 103 -17.37 -3.22 -3.00
CA SER A 103 -17.95 -3.22 -1.65
C SER A 103 -16.94 -3.64 -0.60
N VAL A 104 -16.96 -2.96 0.55
CA VAL A 104 -16.18 -3.35 1.73
C VAL A 104 -17.16 -3.93 2.75
N VAL A 105 -16.92 -5.17 3.14
CA VAL A 105 -17.80 -5.95 4.01
C VAL A 105 -17.06 -6.39 5.26
N ARG A 106 -17.80 -6.86 6.27
CA ARG A 106 -17.20 -7.46 7.45
C ARG A 106 -16.56 -8.80 7.08
N ALA A 107 -15.32 -9.02 7.48
CA ALA A 107 -14.65 -10.30 7.29
C ALA A 107 -15.31 -11.39 8.12
N ASP A 108 -15.42 -12.59 7.58
CA ASP A 108 -16.01 -13.74 8.29
C ASP A 108 -15.21 -14.11 9.54
N GLU A 109 -13.90 -13.89 9.52
CA GLU A 109 -13.00 -14.10 10.64
C GLU A 109 -12.32 -12.80 11.08
N LEU A 110 -12.41 -12.51 12.37
CA LEU A 110 -11.67 -11.42 12.99
C LEU A 110 -10.26 -11.89 13.34
N LEU A 111 -9.28 -11.45 12.52
CA LEU A 111 -7.88 -11.73 12.75
C LEU A 111 -7.13 -10.45 13.09
N HIS A 112 -6.59 -10.39 14.30
CA HIS A 112 -5.80 -9.25 14.75
C HIS A 112 -4.45 -9.72 15.28
N GLY A 113 -3.35 -9.30 14.62
CA GLY A 113 -2.00 -9.70 14.98
C GLY A 113 -1.68 -11.17 14.75
N LYS A 114 -2.44 -11.86 13.89
CA LYS A 114 -2.24 -13.26 13.55
C LYS A 114 -1.69 -13.39 12.13
N THR A 115 -0.89 -14.41 11.91
CA THR A 115 -0.41 -14.77 10.58
C THR A 115 -1.41 -15.68 9.86
N SER A 116 -1.47 -15.55 8.55
CA SER A 116 -2.24 -16.41 7.65
C SER A 116 -1.46 -16.70 6.40
N PRO A 117 -1.61 -17.90 5.79
CA PRO A 117 -1.12 -18.14 4.45
C PRO A 117 -1.99 -17.39 3.44
N VAL A 118 -1.36 -16.83 2.42
CA VAL A 118 -2.01 -16.22 1.26
C VAL A 118 -1.49 -16.92 0.02
N TRP A 119 -2.41 -17.50 -0.76
CA TRP A 119 -2.13 -18.07 -2.07
C TRP A 119 -2.27 -17.00 -3.14
N HIS A 120 -1.42 -17.05 -4.16
CA HIS A 120 -1.39 -16.04 -5.20
C HIS A 120 -0.92 -16.63 -6.55
N ASP A 121 -1.16 -15.92 -7.62
CA ASP A 121 -0.76 -16.31 -8.99
C ASP A 121 0.69 -15.91 -9.36
N GLY A 122 1.42 -15.28 -8.45
CA GLY A 122 2.79 -14.83 -8.67
C GLY A 122 2.91 -13.60 -9.58
N THR A 123 1.83 -12.85 -9.80
CA THR A 123 1.84 -11.65 -10.64
C THR A 123 1.94 -10.35 -9.82
N GLY A 124 2.18 -9.22 -10.50
CA GLY A 124 2.19 -7.89 -9.90
C GLY A 124 3.10 -7.80 -8.67
N VAL A 125 2.56 -7.33 -7.55
CA VAL A 125 3.29 -7.17 -6.28
C VAL A 125 3.68 -8.49 -5.63
N MET A 126 3.07 -9.59 -6.04
CA MET A 126 3.31 -10.94 -5.51
C MET A 126 4.39 -11.71 -6.29
N ARG A 127 4.98 -11.11 -7.33
CA ARG A 127 5.99 -11.77 -8.16
C ARG A 127 7.21 -12.20 -7.36
N GLY A 128 7.59 -13.47 -7.52
CA GLY A 128 8.77 -14.06 -6.89
C GLY A 128 8.63 -14.35 -5.38
N LEU A 129 7.41 -14.21 -4.82
CA LEU A 129 7.14 -14.64 -3.46
C LEU A 129 6.90 -16.14 -3.40
N PRO A 130 7.17 -16.80 -2.22
CA PRO A 130 6.74 -18.17 -2.00
C PRO A 130 5.21 -18.28 -2.03
N ASP A 131 4.67 -19.38 -2.55
CA ASP A 131 3.24 -19.66 -2.58
C ASP A 131 2.93 -20.94 -1.77
N PRO A 132 2.21 -20.83 -0.63
CA PRO A 132 1.67 -19.60 -0.05
C PRO A 132 2.73 -18.70 0.61
N VAL A 133 2.47 -17.40 0.66
CA VAL A 133 3.26 -16.45 1.48
C VAL A 133 2.60 -16.26 2.85
N THR A 134 3.40 -16.25 3.92
CA THR A 134 2.90 -15.95 5.27
C THR A 134 2.84 -14.45 5.50
N VAL A 135 1.65 -13.95 5.87
CA VAL A 135 1.39 -12.53 6.08
C VAL A 135 0.66 -12.27 7.40
N THR A 136 0.82 -11.07 7.94
CA THR A 136 0.12 -10.64 9.16
C THR A 136 -1.15 -9.88 8.80
N ARG A 137 -2.22 -10.17 9.54
CA ARG A 137 -3.55 -9.55 9.36
C ARG A 137 -3.98 -8.83 10.62
N TYR A 138 -4.53 -7.60 10.43
CA TYR A 138 -5.06 -6.72 11.50
C TYR A 138 -6.44 -6.15 11.13
N HIS A 139 -7.23 -6.84 10.32
CA HIS A 139 -8.45 -6.28 9.77
C HIS A 139 -9.72 -7.03 10.19
N SER A 140 -10.80 -6.28 10.36
CA SER A 140 -12.16 -6.78 10.55
C SER A 140 -13.06 -6.57 9.33
N LEU A 141 -12.58 -5.82 8.35
CA LEU A 141 -13.23 -5.57 7.07
C LEU A 141 -12.40 -6.17 5.95
N THR A 142 -13.04 -6.54 4.86
CA THR A 142 -12.40 -7.07 3.65
C THR A 142 -13.12 -6.53 2.42
N VAL A 143 -12.43 -6.54 1.29
CA VAL A 143 -13.03 -6.24 -0.01
C VAL A 143 -13.84 -7.45 -0.44
N ASP A 144 -15.08 -7.24 -0.85
CA ASP A 144 -15.89 -8.24 -1.54
C ASP A 144 -15.29 -8.48 -2.94
N GLU A 145 -15.52 -9.69 -3.49
CA GLU A 145 -14.87 -10.13 -4.71
C GLU A 145 -15.05 -9.14 -5.86
N ALA A 146 -14.00 -8.38 -6.16
CA ALA A 146 -13.98 -7.39 -7.23
C ALA A 146 -12.72 -7.58 -8.08
N SER A 147 -12.89 -7.69 -9.39
CA SER A 147 -11.77 -7.67 -10.34
C SER A 147 -11.25 -6.23 -10.48
N LEU A 148 -10.11 -5.95 -9.86
CA LEU A 148 -9.49 -4.62 -9.88
C LEU A 148 -8.15 -4.65 -10.63
N PRO A 149 -7.91 -3.72 -11.59
CA PRO A 149 -6.65 -3.66 -12.35
C PRO A 149 -5.51 -2.95 -11.58
N LEU A 150 -5.65 -2.72 -10.28
CA LEU A 150 -4.73 -1.93 -9.46
C LEU A 150 -4.14 -2.75 -8.32
N HIS A 151 -2.92 -2.39 -7.89
CA HIS A 151 -2.23 -3.10 -6.83
C HIS A 151 -2.69 -2.67 -5.44
N GLY A 152 -3.10 -3.64 -4.64
CA GLY A 152 -3.42 -3.45 -3.23
C GLY A 152 -3.32 -4.77 -2.48
N VAL A 153 -2.99 -4.67 -1.20
CA VAL A 153 -2.89 -5.83 -0.30
C VAL A 153 -3.72 -5.58 0.96
N GLN A 154 -4.54 -6.56 1.36
CA GLN A 154 -5.36 -6.45 2.56
C GLN A 154 -4.53 -6.67 3.84
N PHE A 155 -3.45 -7.40 3.77
CA PHE A 155 -2.53 -7.67 4.87
C PHE A 155 -1.48 -6.56 5.05
N HIS A 156 -0.65 -6.67 6.08
CA HIS A 156 0.36 -5.70 6.45
C HIS A 156 1.77 -6.15 6.02
N PRO A 157 2.30 -5.69 4.86
CA PRO A 157 3.65 -6.03 4.41
C PRO A 157 4.73 -5.48 5.36
N GLU A 158 4.45 -4.38 6.08
CA GLU A 158 5.36 -3.74 7.02
C GLU A 158 5.47 -4.43 8.38
N SER A 159 4.61 -5.43 8.63
CA SER A 159 4.66 -6.20 9.87
C SER A 159 5.88 -7.10 9.91
N ILE A 160 6.55 -7.16 11.06
CA ILE A 160 7.73 -8.03 11.27
C ILE A 160 7.43 -9.51 10.98
N MET A 161 6.19 -9.95 11.16
CA MET A 161 5.77 -11.33 10.94
C MET A 161 5.30 -11.61 9.50
N THR A 162 5.37 -10.62 8.60
CA THR A 162 5.15 -10.83 7.16
C THR A 162 6.47 -11.11 6.49
N SER A 163 6.67 -12.32 5.98
CA SER A 163 7.98 -12.81 5.55
C SER A 163 8.61 -12.09 4.36
N CYS A 164 7.85 -11.44 3.50
CA CYS A 164 8.35 -10.87 2.24
C CYS A 164 7.96 -9.40 2.04
N GLY A 165 7.83 -8.63 3.12
CA GLY A 165 7.34 -7.26 3.04
C GLY A 165 8.16 -6.33 2.15
N HIS A 166 9.50 -6.40 2.21
CA HIS A 166 10.38 -5.62 1.34
C HIS A 166 10.19 -5.96 -0.13
N ARG A 167 10.02 -7.25 -0.47
CA ARG A 167 9.80 -7.71 -1.84
C ARG A 167 8.50 -7.16 -2.41
N ILE A 168 7.42 -7.15 -1.63
CA ILE A 168 6.12 -6.62 -2.05
C ILE A 168 6.23 -5.13 -2.41
N VAL A 169 6.88 -4.34 -1.56
CA VAL A 169 7.11 -2.91 -1.81
C VAL A 169 8.03 -2.71 -3.03
N ALA A 170 9.11 -3.49 -3.15
CA ALA A 170 10.01 -3.44 -4.28
C ALA A 170 9.32 -3.80 -5.61
N ASN A 171 8.47 -4.83 -5.60
CA ASN A 171 7.70 -5.22 -6.78
C ASN A 171 6.73 -4.11 -7.23
N TRP A 172 6.04 -3.46 -6.26
CA TRP A 172 5.22 -2.30 -6.59
C TRP A 172 6.05 -1.17 -7.19
N MET A 173 7.19 -0.84 -6.58
CA MET A 173 8.10 0.19 -7.12
C MET A 173 8.53 -0.15 -8.54
N GLY A 174 8.89 -1.42 -8.81
CA GLY A 174 9.22 -1.89 -10.16
C GLY A 174 8.07 -1.76 -11.15
N CYS A 175 6.84 -2.11 -10.75
CA CYS A 175 5.64 -1.89 -11.56
C CYS A 175 5.37 -0.41 -11.82
N ALA A 176 5.76 0.46 -10.90
CA ALA A 176 5.66 1.92 -11.01
C ALA A 176 6.80 2.56 -11.82
N GLY A 177 7.73 1.76 -12.36
CA GLY A 177 8.86 2.24 -13.15
C GLY A 177 10.05 2.77 -12.32
N PHE A 178 10.06 2.53 -11.01
CA PHE A 178 11.22 2.86 -10.17
C PHE A 178 12.33 1.83 -10.39
N PRO A 179 13.60 2.24 -10.35
CA PRO A 179 14.71 1.30 -10.39
C PRO A 179 14.71 0.45 -9.11
N VAL A 180 14.78 -0.86 -9.28
CA VAL A 180 14.85 -1.81 -8.16
C VAL A 180 16.22 -2.50 -8.17
N ASP A 181 16.97 -2.33 -7.08
CA ASP A 181 18.21 -3.05 -6.84
C ASP A 181 17.90 -4.42 -6.22
N GLU A 182 17.94 -5.45 -7.05
CA GLU A 182 17.63 -6.82 -6.66
C GLU A 182 18.62 -7.41 -5.64
N GLU A 183 19.86 -6.96 -5.61
CA GLU A 183 20.83 -7.37 -4.59
C GLU A 183 20.45 -6.77 -3.24
N ARG A 184 20.09 -5.50 -3.22
CA ARG A 184 19.60 -4.80 -2.04
C ARG A 184 18.34 -5.42 -1.49
N VAL A 185 17.38 -5.78 -2.33
CA VAL A 185 16.14 -6.45 -1.92
C VAL A 185 16.47 -7.76 -1.22
N ARG A 186 17.32 -8.61 -1.80
CA ARG A 186 17.74 -9.90 -1.20
C ARG A 186 18.45 -9.71 0.14
N GLU A 187 19.30 -8.70 0.25
CA GLU A 187 19.98 -8.38 1.51
C GLU A 187 18.96 -8.04 2.62
N LEU A 188 17.96 -7.22 2.30
CA LEU A 188 16.91 -6.81 3.23
C LEU A 188 16.01 -8.01 3.63
N GLU A 189 15.65 -8.86 2.69
CA GLU A 189 14.90 -10.10 2.95
C GLU A 189 15.67 -11.04 3.89
N ASN A 190 16.97 -11.23 3.64
CA ASN A 190 17.82 -12.08 4.49
C ASN A 190 17.91 -11.52 5.92
N ARG A 191 18.06 -10.23 6.10
CA ARG A 191 18.07 -9.59 7.42
C ARG A 191 16.73 -9.76 8.13
N HIS A 192 15.63 -9.56 7.42
CA HIS A 192 14.28 -9.74 7.96
C HIS A 192 14.04 -11.18 8.41
N ASN A 193 14.40 -12.17 7.57
CA ASN A 193 14.24 -13.58 7.87
C ASN A 193 15.13 -14.03 9.05
N ALA A 194 16.32 -13.44 9.21
CA ALA A 194 17.18 -13.70 10.37
C ALA A 194 16.53 -13.24 11.69
N VAL A 195 15.81 -12.12 11.67
CA VAL A 195 15.04 -11.66 12.84
C VAL A 195 13.86 -12.60 13.11
N LEU A 196 13.13 -13.01 12.07
CA LEU A 196 12.00 -13.94 12.22
C LEU A 196 12.43 -15.30 12.81
N SER A 197 13.58 -15.84 12.40
CA SER A 197 14.08 -17.12 12.91
C SER A 197 14.63 -17.03 14.33
N GLY A 198 14.81 -15.85 14.88
CA GLY A 198 15.20 -15.61 16.29
C GLY A 198 14.03 -15.35 17.23
N LEU A 199 12.80 -15.27 16.72
CA LEU A 199 11.54 -15.12 17.47
C LEU A 199 10.91 -16.48 17.76
#